data_c010b234e9465064a6e83b84b43b6968
#
_entry.id   c010b234e9465064a6e83b84b43b6968
#
_cell.length_a   1.000
_cell.length_b   1.000
_cell.length_c   1.000
_cell.angle_alpha   90.00
_cell.angle_beta   90.00
_cell.angle_gamma   90.00
#
_symmetry.space_group_name_H-M   'P 1'
#
loop_
_entity.id
_entity.type
_entity.pdbx_description
1 polymer ?
#
loop_
_entity_poly.entity_id
_entity_poly.type
_entity_poly.pdbx_seq_one_letter_code
_entity_poly.pdbx_strand_id
1 'polypeptide(L)'
;MNMSLYQTELFRKLDKRGCSASYDEGTGLLHIFYQDRPVCAQNAQGILRYESEWHQDSEVFDKYSEIEDEMTVIREYVNLYERSPQMPFPSIKEYRMLGEMGDVVFGAKHSENFGFTFSSWYQDKEHQSVTLGNYSGDYESSKEAFAIRAGLVSRYKLFTEEESAELYRCMEYVRDSADLTFDQDRTLRELEEKICYAYPKFEDSPPSPYEDESMTMDM
;
A
#
# COMPACT_ATOMS: atom_id res chain seq x y z
N MET A 1 7.10 27.75 9.71
CA MET A 1 6.04 26.90 10.27
C MET A 1 6.64 25.53 10.63
N ASN A 2 6.46 25.05 11.85
CA ASN A 2 7.02 23.74 12.21
C ASN A 2 5.98 22.69 11.83
N MET A 3 6.18 22.02 10.69
CA MET A 3 5.27 20.97 10.20
C MET A 3 5.31 19.76 11.15
N SER A 4 4.15 19.15 11.40
CA SER A 4 4.09 17.87 12.10
C SER A 4 4.74 16.76 11.29
N LEU A 5 5.14 15.66 11.94
CA LEU A 5 5.70 14.49 11.26
C LEU A 5 4.73 13.96 10.19
N TYR A 6 3.43 13.94 10.51
CA TYR A 6 2.37 13.58 9.57
C TYR A 6 2.37 14.47 8.31
N GLN A 7 2.41 15.79 8.49
CA GLN A 7 2.43 16.72 7.36
C GLN A 7 3.67 16.54 6.49
N THR A 8 4.85 16.42 7.12
CA THR A 8 6.11 16.19 6.40
C THR A 8 6.04 14.92 5.54
N GLU A 9 5.52 13.84 6.10
CA GLU A 9 5.39 12.58 5.39
C GLU A 9 4.32 12.63 4.30
N LEU A 10 3.18 13.29 4.57
CA LEU A 10 2.13 13.52 3.59
C LEU A 10 2.67 14.27 2.37
N PHE A 11 3.34 15.39 2.56
CA PHE A 11 3.92 16.15 1.43
C PHE A 11 4.89 15.28 0.61
N ARG A 12 5.74 14.50 1.27
CA ARG A 12 6.69 13.60 0.62
C ARG A 12 6.00 12.52 -0.23
N LYS A 13 4.88 11.99 0.24
CA LYS A 13 4.10 10.96 -0.48
C LYS A 13 3.30 11.56 -1.62
N LEU A 14 2.69 12.73 -1.42
CA LEU A 14 1.98 13.46 -2.48
C LEU A 14 2.90 13.82 -3.64
N ASP A 15 4.11 14.31 -3.36
CA ASP A 15 5.11 14.63 -4.39
C ASP A 15 5.45 13.41 -5.27
N LYS A 16 5.62 12.23 -4.65
CA LYS A 16 5.87 10.98 -5.39
C LYS A 16 4.70 10.56 -6.30
N ARG A 17 3.48 11.01 -6.01
CA ARG A 17 2.27 10.75 -6.80
C ARG A 17 1.97 11.85 -7.82
N GLY A 18 2.89 12.80 -7.99
CA GLY A 18 2.71 13.96 -8.88
C GLY A 18 1.67 14.96 -8.39
N CYS A 19 1.34 14.92 -7.08
CA CYS A 19 0.44 15.87 -6.46
C CYS A 19 1.23 16.99 -5.78
N SER A 20 0.70 18.20 -5.82
CA SER A 20 1.19 19.33 -5.05
C SER A 20 0.22 19.69 -3.93
N ALA A 21 0.72 20.35 -2.88
CA ALA A 21 -0.12 20.78 -1.78
C ALA A 21 0.24 22.20 -1.36
N SER A 22 -0.78 22.99 -1.01
CA SER A 22 -0.65 24.37 -0.55
C SER A 22 -1.49 24.60 0.70
N TYR A 23 -0.88 25.21 1.73
CA TYR A 23 -1.59 25.55 2.96
C TYR A 23 -2.11 27.00 2.86
N ASP A 24 -3.41 27.17 3.04
CA ASP A 24 -4.06 28.46 3.14
C ASP A 24 -4.18 28.88 4.62
N GLU A 25 -3.39 29.88 5.02
CA GLU A 25 -3.37 30.39 6.39
C GLU A 25 -4.71 31.08 6.78
N GLY A 26 -5.44 31.62 5.80
CA GLY A 26 -6.71 32.30 6.04
C GLY A 26 -7.85 31.36 6.42
N THR A 27 -7.91 30.20 5.78
CA THR A 27 -8.94 29.16 6.01
C THR A 27 -8.45 28.03 6.92
N GLY A 28 -7.14 27.87 7.10
CA GLY A 28 -6.54 26.76 7.80
C GLY A 28 -6.65 25.43 7.06
N LEU A 29 -6.85 25.46 5.76
CA LEU A 29 -6.99 24.29 4.89
C LEU A 29 -5.68 23.98 4.17
N LEU A 30 -5.39 22.69 4.02
CA LEU A 30 -4.37 22.17 3.13
C LEU A 30 -5.06 21.76 1.82
N HIS A 31 -4.86 22.50 0.76
CA HIS A 31 -5.37 22.19 -0.58
C HIS A 31 -4.40 21.28 -1.32
N ILE A 32 -4.93 20.24 -1.96
CA ILE A 32 -4.16 19.25 -2.72
C ILE A 32 -4.58 19.33 -4.19
N PHE A 33 -3.57 19.36 -5.07
CA PHE A 33 -3.73 19.51 -6.51
C PHE A 33 -3.06 18.37 -7.24
N TYR A 34 -3.65 17.99 -8.37
CA TYR A 34 -3.06 17.08 -9.35
C TYR A 34 -3.10 17.75 -10.72
N GLN A 35 -1.95 17.91 -11.37
CA GLN A 35 -1.83 18.64 -12.64
C GLN A 35 -2.49 20.04 -12.60
N ASP A 36 -2.24 20.80 -11.53
CA ASP A 36 -2.82 22.13 -11.25
C ASP A 36 -4.36 22.15 -11.06
N ARG A 37 -5.01 21.00 -11.05
CA ARG A 37 -6.45 20.87 -10.75
C ARG A 37 -6.65 20.61 -9.25
N PRO A 38 -7.56 21.31 -8.58
CA PRO A 38 -7.86 21.03 -7.17
C PRO A 38 -8.55 19.65 -7.04
N VAL A 39 -8.02 18.80 -6.18
CA VAL A 39 -8.58 17.46 -5.92
C VAL A 39 -9.37 17.47 -4.63
N CYS A 40 -8.76 17.91 -3.54
CA CYS A 40 -9.39 17.96 -2.23
C CYS A 40 -8.70 18.97 -1.31
N ALA A 41 -9.36 19.25 -0.19
CA ALA A 41 -8.79 20.03 0.90
C ALA A 41 -8.89 19.27 2.21
N GLN A 42 -7.86 19.37 3.05
CA GLN A 42 -7.82 18.80 4.39
C GLN A 42 -7.88 19.90 5.44
N ASN A 43 -8.74 19.74 6.45
CA ASN A 43 -8.76 20.66 7.60
C ASN A 43 -7.74 20.26 8.69
N ALA A 44 -7.63 21.09 9.72
CA ALA A 44 -6.72 20.85 10.86
C ALA A 44 -7.01 19.54 11.63
N GLN A 45 -8.22 19.00 11.54
CA GLN A 45 -8.63 17.71 12.13
C GLN A 45 -8.31 16.52 11.23
N GLY A 46 -7.76 16.77 10.03
CA GLY A 46 -7.44 15.73 9.07
C GLY A 46 -8.62 15.23 8.24
N ILE A 47 -9.77 15.93 8.30
CA ILE A 47 -10.95 15.59 7.51
C ILE A 47 -10.76 16.12 6.10
N LEU A 48 -10.92 15.22 5.11
CA LEU A 48 -10.93 15.57 3.70
C LEU A 48 -12.26 16.16 3.28
N ARG A 49 -12.19 17.13 2.38
CA ARG A 49 -13.33 17.64 1.64
C ARG A 49 -12.99 17.56 0.16
N TYR A 50 -13.84 16.90 -0.58
CA TYR A 50 -13.75 16.85 -2.02
C TYR A 50 -14.10 18.21 -2.62
N GLU A 51 -13.31 18.70 -3.58
CA GLU A 51 -13.58 19.97 -4.28
C GLU A 51 -14.63 19.72 -5.37
N SER A 52 -15.84 20.23 -5.16
CA SER A 52 -17.06 19.84 -5.86
C SER A 52 -17.14 20.19 -7.35
N GLU A 53 -16.27 21.03 -7.88
CA GLU A 53 -16.33 21.47 -9.28
C GLU A 53 -15.93 20.38 -10.29
N TRP A 54 -15.31 19.30 -9.84
CA TRP A 54 -14.73 18.23 -10.67
C TRP A 54 -15.42 16.88 -10.54
N HIS A 55 -16.65 16.84 -10.04
CA HIS A 55 -17.42 15.59 -9.84
C HIS A 55 -17.60 14.72 -11.09
N GLN A 56 -17.39 15.28 -12.28
CA GLN A 56 -17.57 14.56 -13.55
C GLN A 56 -16.24 14.11 -14.18
N ASP A 57 -15.11 14.42 -13.54
CA ASP A 57 -13.79 14.04 -14.02
C ASP A 57 -13.35 12.77 -13.27
N SER A 58 -13.42 11.63 -13.94
CA SER A 58 -13.06 10.33 -13.35
C SER A 58 -11.61 10.31 -12.87
N GLU A 59 -10.68 10.94 -13.61
CA GLU A 59 -9.26 10.98 -13.24
C GLU A 59 -9.03 11.71 -11.91
N VAL A 60 -9.77 12.82 -11.69
CA VAL A 60 -9.69 13.57 -10.41
C VAL A 60 -10.32 12.77 -9.28
N PHE A 61 -11.40 12.04 -9.54
CA PHE A 61 -12.04 11.19 -8.54
C PHE A 61 -11.16 10.01 -8.13
N ASP A 62 -10.53 9.33 -9.08
CA ASP A 62 -9.59 8.24 -8.83
C ASP A 62 -8.41 8.75 -8.01
N LYS A 63 -7.90 9.94 -8.36
CA LYS A 63 -6.81 10.58 -7.61
C LYS A 63 -7.23 10.98 -6.20
N TYR A 64 -8.47 11.40 -5.97
CA TYR A 64 -9.03 11.65 -4.64
C TYR A 64 -9.01 10.37 -3.79
N SER A 65 -9.49 9.25 -4.33
CA SER A 65 -9.49 7.97 -3.62
C SER A 65 -8.08 7.50 -3.25
N GLU A 66 -7.12 7.60 -4.18
CA GLU A 66 -5.71 7.29 -3.89
C GLU A 66 -5.13 8.14 -2.76
N ILE A 67 -5.47 9.43 -2.72
CA ILE A 67 -4.99 10.37 -1.69
C ILE A 67 -5.63 10.03 -0.33
N GLU A 68 -6.93 9.72 -0.30
CA GLU A 68 -7.65 9.36 0.92
C GLU A 68 -7.06 8.09 1.56
N ASP A 69 -6.80 7.07 0.75
CA ASP A 69 -6.16 5.82 1.18
C ASP A 69 -4.75 6.07 1.72
N GLU A 70 -3.92 6.80 0.96
CA GLU A 70 -2.55 7.13 1.39
C GLU A 70 -2.55 7.91 2.72
N MET A 71 -3.45 8.88 2.87
CA MET A 71 -3.56 9.67 4.11
C MET A 71 -3.98 8.81 5.30
N THR A 72 -4.83 7.82 5.08
CA THR A 72 -5.25 6.87 6.10
C THR A 72 -4.07 6.02 6.57
N VAL A 73 -3.30 5.48 5.63
CA VAL A 73 -2.09 4.70 5.89
C VAL A 73 -1.02 5.54 6.62
N ILE A 74 -0.76 6.78 6.16
CA ILE A 74 0.20 7.68 6.81
C ILE A 74 -0.22 7.97 8.25
N ARG A 75 -1.50 8.24 8.49
CA ARG A 75 -2.01 8.52 9.82
C ARG A 75 -1.85 7.32 10.76
N GLU A 76 -2.09 6.10 10.25
CA GLU A 76 -1.92 4.87 11.01
C GLU A 76 -0.47 4.74 11.51
N TYR A 77 0.50 4.72 10.59
CA TYR A 77 1.88 4.45 11.00
C TYR A 77 2.57 5.61 11.71
N VAL A 78 2.22 6.87 11.42
CA VAL A 78 2.77 8.02 12.15
C VAL A 78 2.27 8.02 13.61
N ASN A 79 0.96 7.83 13.80
CA ASN A 79 0.39 7.73 15.15
C ASN A 79 0.98 6.55 15.94
N LEU A 80 1.17 5.42 15.26
CA LEU A 80 1.79 4.24 15.86
C LEU A 80 3.24 4.53 16.24
N TYR A 81 4.02 5.12 15.33
CA TYR A 81 5.41 5.50 15.56
C TYR A 81 5.59 6.48 16.74
N GLU A 82 4.77 7.54 16.80
CA GLU A 82 4.87 8.56 17.86
C GLU A 82 4.61 7.99 19.25
N ARG A 83 3.74 6.98 19.36
CA ARG A 83 3.39 6.33 20.64
C ARG A 83 4.30 5.17 21.01
N SER A 84 5.07 4.66 20.05
CA SER A 84 5.89 3.47 20.22
C SER A 84 7.16 3.74 21.00
N PRO A 85 7.60 2.81 21.87
CA PRO A 85 8.86 2.91 22.57
C PRO A 85 10.04 2.71 21.61
N GLN A 86 11.23 3.09 22.05
CA GLN A 86 12.48 2.74 21.37
C GLN A 86 12.69 1.22 21.36
N MET A 87 13.35 0.70 20.29
CA MET A 87 13.77 -0.69 20.27
C MET A 87 14.74 -0.99 21.41
N PRO A 88 14.54 -2.10 22.16
CA PRO A 88 15.39 -2.46 23.27
C PRO A 88 16.74 -3.06 22.82
N PHE A 89 16.97 -3.27 21.52
CA PHE A 89 18.16 -3.90 20.97
C PHE A 89 19.21 -2.85 20.57
N PRO A 90 20.44 -2.88 21.10
CA PRO A 90 21.47 -1.87 20.82
C PRO A 90 21.79 -1.69 19.34
N SER A 91 21.71 -2.77 18.56
CA SER A 91 22.03 -2.78 17.11
C SER A 91 21.00 -2.04 16.25
N ILE A 92 19.78 -1.82 16.75
CA ILE A 92 18.68 -1.16 16.05
C ILE A 92 17.99 -0.12 16.94
N LYS A 93 18.70 0.47 17.86
CA LYS A 93 18.19 1.45 18.83
C LYS A 93 17.56 2.70 18.19
N GLU A 94 17.90 3.01 16.94
CA GLU A 94 17.33 4.12 16.19
C GLU A 94 15.89 3.86 15.71
N TYR A 95 15.42 2.60 15.81
CA TYR A 95 14.05 2.24 15.50
C TYR A 95 13.13 2.36 16.71
N ARG A 96 11.86 2.62 16.46
CA ARG A 96 10.77 2.46 17.43
C ARG A 96 10.05 1.15 17.18
N MET A 97 9.63 0.48 18.24
CA MET A 97 8.97 -0.83 18.18
C MET A 97 7.48 -0.67 17.90
N LEU A 98 7.05 -0.88 16.66
CA LEU A 98 5.66 -0.77 16.24
C LEU A 98 4.83 -1.98 16.64
N GLY A 99 5.45 -3.14 16.75
CA GLY A 99 4.79 -4.38 17.14
C GLY A 99 5.76 -5.49 17.48
N GLU A 100 5.25 -6.47 18.23
CA GLU A 100 5.96 -7.69 18.59
C GLU A 100 4.97 -8.86 18.58
N MET A 101 5.36 -9.99 17.99
CA MET A 101 4.60 -11.22 18.02
C MET A 101 5.55 -12.43 18.00
N GLY A 102 5.48 -13.27 19.06
CA GLY A 102 6.40 -14.40 19.20
C GLY A 102 7.85 -13.94 19.25
N ASP A 103 8.64 -14.45 18.32
CA ASP A 103 10.05 -14.10 18.18
C ASP A 103 10.29 -13.05 17.07
N VAL A 104 9.26 -12.37 16.61
CA VAL A 104 9.38 -11.34 15.55
C VAL A 104 9.03 -9.98 16.12
N VAL A 105 9.90 -8.99 15.87
CA VAL A 105 9.65 -7.58 16.15
C VAL A 105 9.50 -6.80 14.86
N PHE A 106 8.62 -5.82 14.87
CA PHE A 106 8.38 -4.87 13.79
C PHE A 106 8.69 -3.46 14.26
N GLY A 107 9.40 -2.69 13.47
CA GLY A 107 9.79 -1.35 13.84
C GLY A 107 9.91 -0.39 12.68
N ALA A 108 9.96 0.89 13.03
CA ALA A 108 10.21 1.97 12.07
C ALA A 108 11.23 2.95 12.60
N LYS A 109 11.96 3.57 11.68
CA LYS A 109 12.73 4.79 11.91
C LYS A 109 12.34 5.84 10.89
N HIS A 110 12.46 7.09 11.27
CA HIS A 110 12.27 8.23 10.39
C HIS A 110 13.58 9.00 10.21
N SER A 111 13.84 9.44 9.00
CA SER A 111 14.92 10.37 8.68
C SER A 111 14.38 11.53 7.82
N GLU A 112 14.93 12.72 8.00
CA GLU A 112 14.49 13.91 7.27
C GLU A 112 14.65 13.75 5.75
N ASN A 113 15.70 13.06 5.31
CA ASN A 113 16.03 12.93 3.89
C ASN A 113 15.26 11.82 3.17
N PHE A 114 14.97 10.70 3.87
CA PHE A 114 14.43 9.49 3.24
C PHE A 114 13.01 9.13 3.72
N GLY A 115 12.49 9.86 4.74
CA GLY A 115 11.23 9.52 5.38
C GLY A 115 11.31 8.27 6.23
N PHE A 116 10.24 7.51 6.28
CA PHE A 116 10.17 6.28 7.06
C PHE A 116 10.88 5.11 6.39
N THR A 117 11.53 4.31 7.23
CA THR A 117 12.00 2.96 6.90
C THR A 117 11.37 2.00 7.92
N PHE A 118 10.66 1.01 7.42
CA PHE A 118 10.05 -0.05 8.21
C PHE A 118 10.89 -1.31 8.10
N SER A 119 10.90 -2.12 9.16
CA SER A 119 11.62 -3.37 9.14
C SER A 119 11.08 -4.36 10.17
N SER A 120 11.22 -5.64 9.88
CA SER A 120 10.95 -6.71 10.84
C SER A 120 12.19 -7.59 11.02
N TRP A 121 12.38 -8.09 12.24
CA TRP A 121 13.51 -8.93 12.61
C TRP A 121 13.05 -10.10 13.46
N TYR A 122 13.82 -11.20 13.42
CA TYR A 122 13.76 -12.21 14.47
C TYR A 122 14.60 -11.76 15.66
N GLN A 123 14.03 -11.84 16.87
CA GLN A 123 14.71 -11.50 18.11
C GLN A 123 15.26 -12.75 18.79
N ASP A 124 16.46 -12.61 19.34
CA ASP A 124 17.03 -13.52 20.31
C ASP A 124 16.98 -12.84 21.69
N LYS A 125 16.01 -13.24 22.49
CA LYS A 125 15.79 -12.64 23.81
C LYS A 125 16.90 -12.95 24.80
N GLU A 126 17.56 -14.11 24.66
CA GLU A 126 18.66 -14.51 25.54
C GLU A 126 19.92 -13.68 25.28
N HIS A 127 20.21 -13.42 24.00
CA HIS A 127 21.39 -12.63 23.58
C HIS A 127 21.09 -11.14 23.37
N GLN A 128 19.84 -10.71 23.59
CA GLN A 128 19.39 -9.34 23.35
C GLN A 128 19.81 -8.82 21.96
N SER A 129 19.64 -9.66 20.95
CA SER A 129 20.04 -9.39 19.58
C SER A 129 18.89 -9.62 18.60
N VAL A 130 19.05 -9.11 17.39
CA VAL A 130 18.14 -9.33 16.28
C VAL A 130 18.88 -9.80 15.04
N THR A 131 18.19 -10.62 14.23
CA THR A 131 18.73 -11.20 13.01
C THR A 131 17.76 -11.12 11.84
N LEU A 132 18.25 -11.31 10.63
CA LEU A 132 17.48 -11.44 9.40
C LEU A 132 16.50 -10.27 9.16
N GLY A 133 17.00 -9.04 9.24
CA GLY A 133 16.22 -7.82 8.98
C GLY A 133 15.66 -7.81 7.55
N ASN A 134 14.37 -7.47 7.43
CA ASN A 134 13.70 -7.14 6.17
C ASN A 134 13.34 -5.66 6.19
N TYR A 135 13.81 -4.88 5.22
CA TYR A 135 13.74 -3.41 5.20
C TYR A 135 12.94 -2.93 4.01
N SER A 136 12.02 -1.99 4.22
CA SER A 136 11.24 -1.35 3.17
C SER A 136 10.90 0.10 3.52
N GLY A 137 10.69 0.95 2.51
CA GLY A 137 10.09 2.28 2.66
C GLY A 137 8.57 2.25 2.58
N ASP A 138 7.97 1.08 2.35
CA ASP A 138 6.54 0.89 2.25
C ASP A 138 5.99 0.22 3.52
N TYR A 139 4.95 0.85 4.11
CA TYR A 139 4.37 0.40 5.38
C TYR A 139 3.54 -0.86 5.22
N GLU A 140 2.66 -0.90 4.21
CA GLU A 140 1.73 -2.01 4.02
C GLU A 140 2.48 -3.31 3.71
N SER A 141 3.43 -3.27 2.76
CA SER A 141 4.29 -4.41 2.45
C SER A 141 5.10 -4.88 3.66
N SER A 142 5.57 -3.93 4.49
CA SER A 142 6.33 -4.28 5.71
C SER A 142 5.46 -4.88 6.79
N LYS A 143 4.22 -4.40 6.94
CA LYS A 143 3.21 -4.93 7.86
C LYS A 143 2.80 -6.35 7.47
N GLU A 144 2.59 -6.59 6.17
CA GLU A 144 2.33 -7.93 5.63
C GLU A 144 3.51 -8.88 5.88
N ALA A 145 4.73 -8.46 5.55
CA ALA A 145 5.93 -9.26 5.79
C ALA A 145 6.11 -9.60 7.29
N PHE A 146 5.81 -8.66 8.19
CA PHE A 146 5.78 -8.93 9.63
C PHE A 146 4.72 -9.97 9.99
N ALA A 147 3.50 -9.83 9.48
CA ALA A 147 2.40 -10.77 9.76
C ALA A 147 2.72 -12.20 9.30
N ILE A 148 3.34 -12.34 8.13
CA ILE A 148 3.79 -13.65 7.60
C ILE A 148 4.90 -14.22 8.49
N ARG A 149 5.93 -13.44 8.81
CA ARG A 149 7.07 -13.89 9.62
C ARG A 149 6.66 -14.27 11.04
N ALA A 150 5.72 -13.55 11.61
CA ALA A 150 5.14 -13.81 12.93
C ALA A 150 4.16 -14.99 12.94
N GLY A 151 3.87 -15.60 11.77
CA GLY A 151 2.93 -16.71 11.64
C GLY A 151 1.45 -16.30 11.81
N LEU A 152 1.14 -15.00 11.79
CA LEU A 152 -0.23 -14.49 11.84
C LEU A 152 -1.00 -14.81 10.56
N VAL A 153 -0.29 -14.79 9.43
CA VAL A 153 -0.82 -15.14 8.11
C VAL A 153 0.07 -16.23 7.51
N SER A 154 -0.55 -17.28 7.00
CA SER A 154 0.18 -18.34 6.31
C SER A 154 0.60 -17.86 4.93
N ARG A 155 1.90 -17.93 4.62
CA ARG A 155 2.42 -17.63 3.28
C ARG A 155 1.70 -18.41 2.16
N TYR A 156 1.27 -19.62 2.45
CA TYR A 156 0.56 -20.48 1.48
C TYR A 156 -0.90 -20.07 1.20
N LYS A 157 -1.38 -19.03 1.89
CA LYS A 157 -2.71 -18.44 1.65
C LYS A 157 -2.65 -17.14 0.85
N LEU A 158 -1.43 -16.71 0.46
CA LEU A 158 -1.18 -15.49 -0.31
C LEU A 158 -0.62 -15.92 -1.67
N PHE A 159 -1.13 -15.30 -2.72
CA PHE A 159 -0.58 -15.44 -4.06
C PHE A 159 0.37 -14.27 -4.33
N THR A 160 1.50 -14.53 -5.00
CA THR A 160 2.34 -13.47 -5.55
C THR A 160 1.64 -12.81 -6.72
N GLU A 161 2.17 -11.68 -7.19
CA GLU A 161 1.65 -11.00 -8.36
C GLU A 161 1.68 -11.91 -9.61
N GLU A 162 2.78 -12.64 -9.82
CA GLU A 162 2.93 -13.57 -10.92
C GLU A 162 1.93 -14.74 -10.83
N GLU A 163 1.74 -15.30 -9.63
CA GLU A 163 0.75 -16.34 -9.39
C GLU A 163 -0.68 -15.81 -9.61
N SER A 164 -0.96 -14.58 -9.19
CA SER A 164 -2.24 -13.91 -9.39
C SER A 164 -2.51 -13.62 -10.87
N ALA A 165 -1.48 -13.19 -11.61
CA ALA A 165 -1.60 -12.98 -13.06
C ALA A 165 -1.91 -14.29 -13.79
N GLU A 166 -1.30 -15.40 -13.36
CA GLU A 166 -1.57 -16.71 -13.92
C GLU A 166 -2.99 -17.19 -13.63
N LEU A 167 -3.45 -17.00 -12.38
CA LEU A 167 -4.83 -17.30 -12.01
C LEU A 167 -5.83 -16.44 -12.81
N TYR A 168 -5.53 -15.16 -13.01
CA TYR A 168 -6.36 -14.27 -13.80
C TYR A 168 -6.51 -14.76 -15.25
N ARG A 169 -5.40 -15.12 -15.92
CA ARG A 169 -5.42 -15.71 -17.27
C ARG A 169 -6.23 -17.00 -17.34
N CYS A 170 -6.07 -17.88 -16.34
CA CYS A 170 -6.86 -19.11 -16.26
C CYS A 170 -8.36 -18.82 -16.16
N MET A 171 -8.76 -17.82 -15.36
CA MET A 171 -10.17 -17.44 -15.21
C MET A 171 -10.74 -16.87 -16.51
N GLU A 172 -10.01 -16.00 -17.20
CA GLU A 172 -10.40 -15.46 -18.50
C GLU A 172 -10.56 -16.59 -19.54
N TYR A 173 -9.57 -17.48 -19.62
CA TYR A 173 -9.65 -18.64 -20.53
C TYR A 173 -10.87 -19.52 -20.25
N VAL A 174 -11.18 -19.80 -18.98
CA VAL A 174 -12.36 -20.61 -18.61
C VAL A 174 -13.64 -19.87 -18.98
N ARG A 175 -13.72 -18.55 -18.76
CA ARG A 175 -14.87 -17.73 -19.11
C ARG A 175 -15.16 -17.75 -20.62
N ASP A 176 -14.11 -17.71 -21.44
CA ASP A 176 -14.23 -17.69 -22.90
C ASP A 176 -14.47 -19.07 -23.51
N SER A 177 -14.03 -20.14 -22.85
CA SER A 177 -13.96 -21.48 -23.43
C SER A 177 -15.02 -22.46 -22.91
N ALA A 178 -15.69 -22.17 -21.79
CA ALA A 178 -16.60 -23.11 -21.13
C ALA A 178 -18.02 -22.57 -20.98
N ASP A 179 -19.01 -23.45 -21.11
CA ASP A 179 -20.40 -23.17 -20.73
C ASP A 179 -20.50 -23.16 -19.19
N LEU A 180 -20.43 -21.97 -18.59
CA LEU A 180 -20.49 -21.77 -17.15
C LEU A 180 -21.94 -21.73 -16.64
N THR A 181 -22.18 -22.36 -15.51
CA THR A 181 -23.41 -22.12 -14.74
C THR A 181 -23.37 -20.71 -14.11
N PHE A 182 -24.54 -20.18 -13.77
CA PHE A 182 -24.63 -18.87 -13.10
C PHE A 182 -23.77 -18.78 -11.84
N ASP A 183 -23.74 -19.83 -11.01
CA ASP A 183 -22.95 -19.85 -9.78
C ASP A 183 -21.43 -19.91 -10.05
N GLN A 184 -21.01 -20.59 -11.11
CA GLN A 184 -19.60 -20.62 -11.53
C GLN A 184 -19.14 -19.26 -12.06
N ASP A 185 -19.91 -18.61 -12.92
CA ASP A 185 -19.61 -17.27 -13.43
C ASP A 185 -19.55 -16.24 -12.29
N ARG A 186 -20.49 -16.28 -11.35
CA ARG A 186 -20.46 -15.43 -10.17
C ARG A 186 -19.19 -15.66 -9.35
N THR A 187 -18.79 -16.91 -9.12
CA THR A 187 -17.59 -17.23 -8.35
C THR A 187 -16.32 -16.71 -9.03
N LEU A 188 -16.25 -16.82 -10.37
CA LEU A 188 -15.11 -16.28 -11.12
C LEU A 188 -15.03 -14.76 -11.02
N ARG A 189 -16.14 -14.03 -11.10
CA ARG A 189 -16.18 -12.56 -10.89
C ARG A 189 -15.73 -12.16 -9.49
N GLU A 190 -16.20 -12.87 -8.45
CA GLU A 190 -15.79 -12.61 -7.08
C GLU A 190 -14.28 -12.86 -6.86
N LEU A 191 -13.69 -13.83 -7.57
CA LEU A 191 -12.25 -14.10 -7.54
C LEU A 191 -11.46 -13.02 -8.28
N GLU A 192 -11.94 -12.60 -9.45
CA GLU A 192 -11.37 -11.50 -10.22
C GLU A 192 -11.35 -10.19 -9.42
N GLU A 193 -12.47 -9.82 -8.80
CA GLU A 193 -12.54 -8.66 -7.92
C GLU A 193 -11.51 -8.71 -6.78
N LYS A 194 -11.30 -9.89 -6.17
CA LYS A 194 -10.28 -10.06 -5.12
C LYS A 194 -8.86 -9.91 -5.64
N ILE A 195 -8.58 -10.42 -6.85
CA ILE A 195 -7.26 -10.29 -7.47
C ILE A 195 -7.00 -8.83 -7.86
N CYS A 196 -7.97 -8.16 -8.49
CA CYS A 196 -7.87 -6.75 -8.85
C CYS A 196 -7.77 -5.85 -7.61
N TYR A 197 -8.46 -6.17 -6.52
CA TYR A 197 -8.30 -5.46 -5.26
C TYR A 197 -6.87 -5.58 -4.69
N ALA A 198 -6.27 -6.78 -4.78
CA ALA A 198 -4.89 -6.99 -4.34
C ALA A 198 -3.85 -6.37 -5.30
N TYR A 199 -4.15 -6.34 -6.60
CA TYR A 199 -3.28 -5.85 -7.66
C TYR A 199 -4.08 -4.92 -8.61
N PRO A 200 -4.35 -3.66 -8.22
CA PRO A 200 -5.22 -2.73 -8.98
C PRO A 200 -4.83 -2.53 -10.44
N LYS A 201 -3.54 -2.67 -10.76
CA LYS A 201 -3.06 -2.56 -12.14
C LYS A 201 -3.68 -3.58 -13.11
N PHE A 202 -4.26 -4.68 -12.62
CA PHE A 202 -4.92 -5.67 -13.46
C PHE A 202 -6.28 -5.17 -14.00
N GLU A 203 -6.91 -4.17 -13.37
CA GLU A 203 -8.08 -3.49 -13.92
C GLU A 203 -7.72 -2.66 -15.16
N ASP A 204 -6.62 -1.89 -15.08
CA ASP A 204 -6.20 -0.98 -16.15
C ASP A 204 -5.40 -1.70 -17.24
N SER A 205 -4.68 -2.75 -16.88
CA SER A 205 -3.78 -3.50 -17.75
C SER A 205 -3.84 -4.99 -17.36
N PRO A 206 -4.92 -5.69 -17.77
CA PRO A 206 -5.06 -7.11 -17.50
C PRO A 206 -3.85 -7.91 -17.98
N PRO A 207 -3.47 -8.98 -17.27
CA PRO A 207 -2.44 -9.90 -17.75
C PRO A 207 -2.78 -10.40 -19.14
N SER A 208 -1.85 -10.25 -20.11
CA SER A 208 -2.06 -10.67 -21.48
C SER A 208 -2.50 -12.14 -21.54
N PRO A 209 -3.54 -12.49 -22.31
CA PRO A 209 -3.87 -13.88 -22.57
C PRO A 209 -2.66 -14.61 -23.16
N TYR A 210 -2.63 -15.94 -23.03
CA TYR A 210 -1.60 -16.72 -23.71
C TYR A 210 -1.66 -16.40 -25.20
N GLU A 211 -0.59 -15.84 -25.75
CA GLU A 211 -0.43 -15.82 -27.20
C GLU A 211 -0.32 -17.29 -27.60
N ASP A 212 -1.27 -17.77 -28.42
CA ASP A 212 -1.11 -19.00 -29.14
C ASP A 212 0.14 -18.82 -30.02
N GLU A 213 1.30 -19.25 -29.54
CA GLU A 213 2.43 -19.51 -30.41
C GLU A 213 1.95 -20.62 -31.36
N SER A 214 1.13 -20.21 -32.32
CA SER A 214 0.78 -21.07 -33.43
C SER A 214 2.08 -21.55 -34.05
N MET A 215 2.37 -22.81 -33.80
CA MET A 215 3.40 -23.58 -34.46
C MET A 215 3.54 -23.16 -35.93
N THR A 216 4.47 -22.28 -36.22
CA THR A 216 5.09 -22.25 -37.54
C THR A 216 6.02 -23.45 -37.60
N MET A 217 5.42 -24.64 -37.80
CA MET A 217 6.18 -25.75 -38.35
C MET A 217 6.52 -25.33 -39.78
N ASP A 218 7.71 -24.84 -39.96
CA ASP A 218 8.36 -24.82 -41.28
C ASP A 218 8.53 -26.26 -41.71
N MET A 219 7.77 -26.63 -42.79
CA MET A 219 7.97 -27.83 -43.57
C MET A 219 9.08 -27.59 -44.58
#